data_52fd0b16521832816201ecd771c712a4
#
_entry.id   52fd0b16521832816201ecd771c712a4
#
_cell.length_a   1.000
_cell.length_b   1.000
_cell.length_c   1.000
_cell.angle_alpha   90.00
_cell.angle_beta   90.00
_cell.angle_gamma   90.00
#
_symmetry.space_group_name_H-M   'P 1'
#
loop_
_entity.id
_entity.type
_entity.pdbx_description
1 polymer ?
#
loop_
_entity_poly.entity_id
_entity_poly.type
_entity_poly.pdbx_seq_one_letter_code
_entity_poly.pdbx_strand_id
1 'polypeptide(L)'
;MPVQAKTEDLEMFITIVDCGSFSGAASLLDLNVAKVSRALSRLESRLNCTLLNRTTRRLELTEEGHIYIEYARKALNTLLCAEETINLLKQAPKGHLRIDAASPFVLHQLAPLVNEFKKQYPQITLDITSHDNIIDLLERKTDLAIRIGDLKDSNLHARKLGQSKLKLVASAGYLNNAPPLQQVSDLKNHNLIGFSEPNKLNQWPLKHELSLHFDLRASSGETIRHLCIADQGIALLSQFMIAEDLASKRLVEVLPKSIKTTNNRESIY
;
A
#
# COMPACT_ATOMS: atom_id res chain seq x y z
N MET A 1 24.18 14.08 25.16
CA MET A 1 25.47 14.29 24.48
C MET A 1 25.15 14.93 23.11
N PRO A 2 25.95 15.92 22.66
CA PRO A 2 25.75 16.50 21.32
C PRO A 2 26.14 15.48 20.23
N VAL A 3 25.42 15.50 19.09
CA VAL A 3 25.78 14.71 17.91
C VAL A 3 27.14 15.17 17.40
N GLN A 4 28.08 14.24 17.26
CA GLN A 4 29.47 14.57 16.89
C GLN A 4 29.68 14.58 15.36
N ALA A 5 28.85 13.85 14.62
CA ALA A 5 28.94 13.76 13.16
C ALA A 5 28.38 15.01 12.48
N LYS A 6 29.05 15.47 11.42
CA LYS A 6 28.51 16.49 10.51
C LYS A 6 27.74 15.83 9.36
N THR A 7 26.69 16.46 8.90
CA THR A 7 25.87 15.97 7.78
C THR A 7 26.71 15.68 6.54
N GLU A 8 27.65 16.58 6.18
CA GLU A 8 28.56 16.38 5.04
C GLU A 8 29.43 15.12 5.18
N ASP A 9 29.91 14.81 6.42
CA ASP A 9 30.73 13.61 6.65
C ASP A 9 29.87 12.32 6.53
N LEU A 10 28.57 12.39 6.91
CA LEU A 10 27.61 11.31 6.73
C LEU A 10 27.31 11.05 5.25
N GLU A 11 27.04 12.11 4.48
CA GLU A 11 26.81 12.01 3.03
C GLU A 11 27.99 11.37 2.31
N MET A 12 29.21 11.83 2.61
CA MET A 12 30.42 11.27 2.02
C MET A 12 30.62 9.78 2.38
N PHE A 13 30.37 9.42 3.64
CA PHE A 13 30.46 8.03 4.09
C PHE A 13 29.47 7.14 3.34
N ILE A 14 28.20 7.54 3.26
CA ILE A 14 27.16 6.81 2.54
C ILE A 14 27.53 6.68 1.06
N THR A 15 27.97 7.76 0.41
CA THR A 15 28.37 7.76 -1.00
C THR A 15 29.57 6.87 -1.26
N ILE A 16 30.54 6.80 -0.33
CA ILE A 16 31.69 5.87 -0.44
C ILE A 16 31.20 4.42 -0.44
N VAL A 17 30.26 4.08 0.45
CA VAL A 17 29.69 2.73 0.56
C VAL A 17 28.90 2.37 -0.69
N ASP A 18 28.06 3.28 -1.17
CA ASP A 18 27.21 3.05 -2.36
C ASP A 18 28.01 2.90 -3.65
N CYS A 19 29.08 3.70 -3.82
CA CYS A 19 29.98 3.62 -4.97
C CYS A 19 31.02 2.49 -4.85
N GLY A 20 31.19 1.89 -3.68
CA GLY A 20 32.21 0.87 -3.42
C GLY A 20 33.65 1.35 -3.58
N SER A 21 33.90 2.67 -3.74
CA SER A 21 35.21 3.24 -3.90
C SER A 21 35.29 4.74 -3.59
N PHE A 22 36.44 5.20 -3.11
CA PHE A 22 36.68 6.63 -2.87
C PHE A 22 36.69 7.47 -4.16
N SER A 23 37.20 6.91 -5.25
CA SER A 23 37.24 7.58 -6.55
C SER A 23 35.85 7.71 -7.16
N GLY A 24 35.02 6.66 -7.04
CA GLY A 24 33.61 6.72 -7.47
C GLY A 24 32.81 7.76 -6.71
N ALA A 25 32.95 7.78 -5.37
CA ALA A 25 32.31 8.77 -4.51
C ALA A 25 32.79 10.20 -4.83
N ALA A 26 34.07 10.41 -5.03
CA ALA A 26 34.63 11.69 -5.39
C ALA A 26 34.11 12.21 -6.74
N SER A 27 34.00 11.33 -7.73
CA SER A 27 33.44 11.66 -9.05
C SER A 27 31.96 12.00 -8.97
N LEU A 28 31.16 11.23 -8.17
CA LEU A 28 29.73 11.46 -8.02
C LEU A 28 29.43 12.78 -7.30
N LEU A 29 30.25 13.16 -6.32
CA LEU A 29 30.09 14.37 -5.52
C LEU A 29 30.77 15.61 -6.11
N ASP A 30 31.43 15.47 -7.24
CA ASP A 30 32.28 16.52 -7.87
C ASP A 30 33.36 17.07 -6.90
N LEU A 31 34.01 16.14 -6.18
CA LEU A 31 35.05 16.44 -5.19
C LEU A 31 36.34 15.70 -5.52
N ASN A 32 37.45 16.13 -4.91
CA ASN A 32 38.69 15.35 -4.99
C ASN A 32 38.70 14.20 -3.96
N VAL A 33 39.36 13.12 -4.31
CA VAL A 33 39.49 11.91 -3.47
C VAL A 33 40.05 12.22 -2.07
N ALA A 34 40.99 13.18 -1.97
CA ALA A 34 41.58 13.56 -0.69
C ALA A 34 40.56 14.21 0.26
N LYS A 35 39.57 14.96 -0.27
CA LYS A 35 38.50 15.57 0.53
C LYS A 35 37.57 14.50 1.08
N VAL A 36 37.17 13.55 0.22
CA VAL A 36 36.31 12.40 0.59
C VAL A 36 36.99 11.53 1.64
N SER A 37 38.27 11.21 1.44
CA SER A 37 39.04 10.40 2.40
C SER A 37 39.19 11.10 3.77
N ARG A 38 39.43 12.42 3.76
CA ARG A 38 39.53 13.21 5.02
C ARG A 38 38.21 13.29 5.76
N ALA A 39 37.06 13.36 5.06
CA ALA A 39 35.73 13.35 5.67
C ALA A 39 35.49 12.05 6.41
N LEU A 40 35.76 10.90 5.79
CA LEU A 40 35.66 9.61 6.47
C LEU A 40 36.57 9.54 7.71
N SER A 41 37.83 9.94 7.56
CA SER A 41 38.77 9.92 8.69
C SER A 41 38.34 10.82 9.86
N ARG A 42 37.72 11.99 9.57
CA ARG A 42 37.14 12.83 10.60
C ARG A 42 35.94 12.15 11.30
N LEU A 43 35.08 11.49 10.53
CA LEU A 43 33.94 10.77 11.06
C LEU A 43 34.38 9.63 11.99
N GLU A 44 35.29 8.78 11.51
CA GLU A 44 35.87 7.67 12.29
C GLU A 44 36.57 8.16 13.57
N SER A 45 37.35 9.23 13.47
CA SER A 45 38.02 9.86 14.64
C SER A 45 37.04 10.38 15.68
N ARG A 46 35.90 10.98 15.23
CA ARG A 46 34.89 11.49 16.18
C ARG A 46 34.09 10.37 16.84
N LEU A 47 33.88 9.27 16.14
CA LEU A 47 33.19 8.07 16.63
C LEU A 47 34.14 7.18 17.43
N ASN A 48 35.45 7.43 17.35
CA ASN A 48 36.52 6.61 17.93
C ASN A 48 36.42 5.14 17.53
N CYS A 49 36.01 4.89 16.24
CA CYS A 49 35.96 3.56 15.65
C CYS A 49 36.25 3.62 14.14
N THR A 50 36.61 2.50 13.56
CA THR A 50 36.79 2.35 12.11
C THR A 50 35.49 1.87 11.50
N LEU A 51 34.99 2.55 10.48
CA LEU A 51 33.76 2.19 9.78
C LEU A 51 34.01 1.40 8.50
N LEU A 52 35.20 1.61 7.86
CA LEU A 52 35.57 0.94 6.62
C LEU A 52 36.96 0.29 6.72
N ASN A 53 37.00 -0.99 6.40
CA ASN A 53 38.26 -1.69 6.20
C ASN A 53 38.86 -1.31 4.81
N ARG A 54 40.07 -0.72 4.84
CA ARG A 54 40.81 -0.33 3.65
C ARG A 54 41.79 -1.47 3.29
N THR A 55 41.34 -2.39 2.43
CA THR A 55 42.30 -3.31 1.80
C THR A 55 42.60 -2.81 0.38
N THR A 56 43.79 -3.16 -0.15
CA THR A 56 44.21 -2.74 -1.51
C THR A 56 43.31 -3.30 -2.63
N ARG A 57 42.37 -4.20 -2.32
CA ARG A 57 41.54 -4.89 -3.31
C ARG A 57 40.03 -4.66 -3.11
N ARG A 58 39.55 -4.32 -1.91
CA ARG A 58 38.13 -4.13 -1.64
C ARG A 58 37.90 -3.13 -0.50
N LEU A 59 36.77 -2.44 -0.59
CA LEU A 59 36.26 -1.57 0.45
C LEU A 59 35.11 -2.33 1.13
N GLU A 60 35.25 -2.63 2.41
CA GLU A 60 34.27 -3.41 3.17
C GLU A 60 33.91 -2.67 4.46
N LEU A 61 32.63 -2.72 4.85
CA LEU A 61 32.17 -2.19 6.13
C LEU A 61 32.72 -3.05 7.28
N THR A 62 33.08 -2.40 8.38
CA THR A 62 33.28 -3.06 9.67
C THR A 62 31.91 -3.41 10.29
N GLU A 63 31.90 -4.13 11.42
CA GLU A 63 30.66 -4.37 12.18
C GLU A 63 30.02 -3.05 12.63
N GLU A 64 30.82 -2.13 13.15
CA GLU A 64 30.40 -0.78 13.51
C GLU A 64 29.93 0.00 12.28
N GLY A 65 30.59 -0.18 11.13
CA GLY A 65 30.19 0.42 9.85
C GLY A 65 28.82 -0.05 9.38
N HIS A 66 28.51 -1.33 9.50
CA HIS A 66 27.20 -1.88 9.18
C HIS A 66 26.08 -1.28 10.05
N ILE A 67 26.32 -1.18 11.34
CA ILE A 67 25.36 -0.55 12.27
C ILE A 67 25.21 0.93 11.94
N TYR A 68 26.33 1.63 11.76
CA TYR A 68 26.32 3.07 11.61
C TYR A 68 25.68 3.54 10.29
N ILE A 69 25.88 2.82 9.17
CA ILE A 69 25.34 3.17 7.85
C ILE A 69 23.81 3.20 7.85
N GLU A 70 23.15 2.27 8.56
CA GLU A 70 21.70 2.24 8.66
C GLU A 70 21.15 3.48 9.38
N TYR A 71 21.76 3.88 10.50
CA TYR A 71 21.33 5.08 11.22
C TYR A 71 21.69 6.36 10.47
N ALA A 72 22.84 6.41 9.81
CA ALA A 72 23.27 7.54 9.00
C ALA A 72 22.28 7.79 7.83
N ARG A 73 21.85 6.74 7.13
CA ARG A 73 20.83 6.83 6.06
C ARG A 73 19.50 7.35 6.59
N LYS A 74 19.02 6.82 7.73
CA LYS A 74 17.78 7.27 8.37
C LYS A 74 17.85 8.75 8.77
N ALA A 75 18.98 9.18 9.35
CA ALA A 75 19.17 10.56 9.76
C ALA A 75 19.16 11.53 8.58
N LEU A 76 19.92 11.24 7.51
CA LEU A 76 19.93 12.07 6.30
C LEU A 76 18.56 12.10 5.62
N ASN A 77 17.90 10.97 5.49
CA ASN A 77 16.56 10.92 4.90
C ASN A 77 15.55 11.75 5.71
N THR A 78 15.66 11.75 7.04
CA THR A 78 14.82 12.58 7.91
C THR A 78 15.06 14.08 7.68
N LEU A 79 16.31 14.49 7.51
CA LEU A 79 16.66 15.89 7.20
C LEU A 79 16.15 16.29 5.82
N LEU A 80 16.36 15.45 4.81
CA LEU A 80 15.84 15.68 3.44
C LEU A 80 14.32 15.83 3.44
N CYS A 81 13.60 14.93 4.12
CA CYS A 81 12.14 15.04 4.27
C CYS A 81 11.71 16.35 4.97
N ALA A 82 12.47 16.83 5.96
CA ALA A 82 12.17 18.09 6.62
C ALA A 82 12.38 19.29 5.68
N GLU A 83 13.47 19.31 4.92
CA GLU A 83 13.75 20.36 3.93
C GLU A 83 12.72 20.35 2.80
N GLU A 84 12.36 19.17 2.29
CA GLU A 84 11.29 19.01 1.30
C GLU A 84 9.95 19.51 1.84
N THR A 85 9.62 19.18 3.10
CA THR A 85 8.38 19.66 3.75
C THR A 85 8.34 21.18 3.82
N ILE A 86 9.46 21.82 4.19
CA ILE A 86 9.57 23.29 4.24
C ILE A 86 9.46 23.89 2.82
N ASN A 87 10.05 23.24 1.83
CA ASN A 87 9.96 23.69 0.44
C ASN A 87 8.54 23.51 -0.13
N LEU A 88 7.84 22.45 0.24
CA LEU A 88 6.42 22.24 -0.10
C LEU A 88 5.51 23.29 0.53
N LEU A 89 5.84 23.79 1.73
CA LEU A 89 5.13 24.93 2.34
C LEU A 89 5.32 26.24 1.58
N LYS A 90 6.40 26.38 0.80
CA LYS A 90 6.75 27.60 0.04
C LYS A 90 6.29 27.57 -1.41
N GLN A 91 6.04 26.38 -1.97
CA GLN A 91 5.63 26.22 -3.38
C GLN A 91 4.36 25.38 -3.44
N ALA A 92 3.40 25.80 -4.28
CA ALA A 92 2.22 24.97 -4.57
C ALA A 92 2.67 23.64 -5.21
N PRO A 93 2.24 22.48 -4.68
CA PRO A 93 2.58 21.18 -5.25
C PRO A 93 2.22 21.11 -6.74
N LYS A 94 3.17 20.65 -7.58
CA LYS A 94 3.01 20.53 -9.03
C LYS A 94 3.67 19.25 -9.54
N GLY A 95 3.17 18.73 -10.66
CA GLY A 95 3.73 17.53 -11.31
C GLY A 95 2.67 16.48 -11.60
N HIS A 96 3.12 15.22 -11.77
CA HIS A 96 2.26 14.08 -12.05
C HIS A 96 2.18 13.20 -10.82
N LEU A 97 0.98 12.74 -10.48
CA LEU A 97 0.72 11.76 -9.43
C LEU A 97 -0.02 10.56 -10.05
N ARG A 98 0.65 9.41 -10.08
CA ARG A 98 0.12 8.14 -10.60
C ARG A 98 -0.34 7.28 -9.45
N ILE A 99 -1.64 7.00 -9.42
CA ILE A 99 -2.30 6.20 -8.38
C ILE A 99 -2.82 4.92 -9.00
N ASP A 100 -2.52 3.78 -8.37
CA ASP A 100 -3.11 2.50 -8.72
C ASP A 100 -3.93 1.94 -7.56
N ALA A 101 -5.16 1.54 -7.81
CA ALA A 101 -6.03 0.96 -6.79
C ALA A 101 -7.02 -0.04 -7.39
N ALA A 102 -7.61 -0.90 -6.54
CA ALA A 102 -8.71 -1.76 -6.96
C ALA A 102 -9.91 -0.94 -7.45
N SER A 103 -10.56 -1.41 -8.52
CA SER A 103 -11.68 -0.71 -9.16
C SER A 103 -12.76 -0.25 -8.19
N PRO A 104 -13.22 -1.07 -7.22
CA PRO A 104 -14.20 -0.62 -6.24
C PRO A 104 -13.71 0.56 -5.38
N PHE A 105 -12.41 0.57 -5.03
CA PHE A 105 -11.85 1.67 -4.24
C PHE A 105 -11.78 2.96 -5.05
N VAL A 106 -11.35 2.87 -6.30
CA VAL A 106 -11.33 4.02 -7.22
C VAL A 106 -12.73 4.63 -7.34
N LEU A 107 -13.74 3.81 -7.63
CA LEU A 107 -15.09 4.29 -7.91
C LEU A 107 -15.80 4.86 -6.68
N HIS A 108 -15.66 4.18 -5.53
CA HIS A 108 -16.47 4.51 -4.35
C HIS A 108 -15.75 5.38 -3.31
N GLN A 109 -14.42 5.48 -3.36
CA GLN A 109 -13.66 6.23 -2.37
C GLN A 109 -12.78 7.32 -2.99
N LEU A 110 -12.08 7.02 -4.09
CA LEU A 110 -11.12 7.96 -4.65
C LEU A 110 -11.78 8.99 -5.57
N ALA A 111 -12.60 8.54 -6.52
CA ALA A 111 -13.25 9.42 -7.51
C ALA A 111 -14.08 10.55 -6.89
N PRO A 112 -14.84 10.35 -5.80
CA PRO A 112 -15.55 11.44 -5.13
C PRO A 112 -14.64 12.56 -4.58
N LEU A 113 -13.38 12.23 -4.24
CA LEU A 113 -12.41 13.16 -3.67
C LEU A 113 -11.62 13.95 -4.73
N VAL A 114 -11.63 13.52 -5.99
CA VAL A 114 -10.80 14.10 -7.06
C VAL A 114 -11.12 15.59 -7.26
N ASN A 115 -12.38 15.99 -7.20
CA ASN A 115 -12.76 17.39 -7.41
C ASN A 115 -12.18 18.30 -6.32
N GLU A 116 -12.25 17.89 -5.06
CA GLU A 116 -11.67 18.63 -3.94
C GLU A 116 -10.16 18.69 -4.01
N PHE A 117 -9.52 17.56 -4.30
CA PHE A 117 -8.09 17.47 -4.50
C PHE A 117 -7.60 18.41 -5.62
N LYS A 118 -8.27 18.43 -6.78
CA LYS A 118 -7.91 19.29 -7.91
C LYS A 118 -8.10 20.78 -7.60
N LYS A 119 -9.07 21.14 -6.78
CA LYS A 119 -9.22 22.52 -6.29
C LYS A 119 -8.07 22.93 -5.38
N GLN A 120 -7.64 22.02 -4.48
CA GLN A 120 -6.56 22.29 -3.55
C GLN A 120 -5.18 22.27 -4.22
N TYR A 121 -4.99 21.38 -5.22
CA TYR A 121 -3.72 21.17 -5.92
C TYR A 121 -3.89 21.28 -7.46
N PRO A 122 -4.18 22.47 -7.99
CA PRO A 122 -4.53 22.64 -9.41
C PRO A 122 -3.39 22.31 -10.38
N GLN A 123 -2.13 22.37 -9.91
CA GLN A 123 -0.95 22.10 -10.74
C GLN A 123 -0.53 20.61 -10.73
N ILE A 124 -1.25 19.74 -9.99
CA ILE A 124 -1.01 18.31 -10.03
C ILE A 124 -1.87 17.68 -11.14
N THR A 125 -1.24 16.94 -12.04
CA THR A 125 -1.91 16.05 -12.98
C THR A 125 -2.08 14.69 -12.33
N LEU A 126 -3.33 14.19 -12.24
CA LEU A 126 -3.64 12.85 -11.73
C LEU A 126 -3.74 11.86 -12.87
N ASP A 127 -3.10 10.71 -12.69
CA ASP A 127 -3.24 9.52 -13.52
C ASP A 127 -3.69 8.38 -12.61
N ILE A 128 -4.94 7.94 -12.77
CA ILE A 128 -5.56 6.92 -11.91
C ILE A 128 -5.78 5.66 -12.73
N THR A 129 -5.16 4.57 -12.31
CA THR A 129 -5.34 3.26 -12.90
C THR A 129 -6.09 2.32 -11.97
N SER A 130 -6.91 1.46 -12.54
CA SER A 130 -7.74 0.51 -11.79
C SER A 130 -7.36 -0.92 -12.15
N HIS A 131 -6.81 -1.65 -11.17
CA HIS A 131 -6.47 -3.05 -11.36
C HIS A 131 -6.90 -3.88 -10.15
N ASP A 132 -7.65 -4.94 -10.40
CA ASP A 132 -8.12 -5.87 -9.36
C ASP A 132 -7.08 -6.95 -9.04
N ASN A 133 -6.03 -7.08 -9.86
CA ASN A 133 -4.90 -7.98 -9.64
C ASN A 133 -3.69 -7.23 -9.08
N ILE A 134 -2.84 -7.96 -8.33
CA ILE A 134 -1.55 -7.43 -7.88
C ILE A 134 -0.66 -7.27 -9.10
N ILE A 135 -0.29 -6.04 -9.42
CA ILE A 135 0.57 -5.68 -10.53
C ILE A 135 1.95 -5.32 -9.96
N ASP A 136 2.99 -5.51 -10.77
CA ASP A 136 4.31 -4.97 -10.44
C ASP A 136 4.27 -3.43 -10.52
N LEU A 137 4.36 -2.81 -9.35
CA LEU A 137 4.28 -1.35 -9.19
C LEU A 137 5.50 -0.64 -9.79
N LEU A 138 6.64 -1.33 -9.84
CA LEU A 138 7.90 -0.77 -10.35
C LEU A 138 7.89 -0.67 -11.88
N GLU A 139 7.37 -1.69 -12.58
CA GLU A 139 7.26 -1.66 -14.04
C GLU A 139 6.37 -0.52 -14.55
N ARG A 140 5.34 -0.13 -13.77
CA ARG A 140 4.35 0.87 -14.19
C ARG A 140 4.61 2.28 -13.68
N LYS A 141 5.73 2.54 -13.02
CA LYS A 141 6.07 3.87 -12.47
C LYS A 141 4.94 4.44 -11.61
N THR A 142 4.29 3.59 -10.80
CA THR A 142 3.23 3.98 -9.87
C THR A 142 3.83 4.69 -8.68
N ASP A 143 3.36 5.90 -8.37
CA ASP A 143 3.84 6.69 -7.24
C ASP A 143 3.16 6.25 -5.94
N LEU A 144 1.87 5.89 -6.02
CA LEU A 144 1.05 5.46 -4.89
C LEU A 144 0.15 4.29 -5.29
N ALA A 145 0.19 3.21 -4.51
CA ALA A 145 -0.71 2.07 -4.68
C ALA A 145 -1.61 1.89 -3.46
N ILE A 146 -2.92 1.77 -3.68
CA ILE A 146 -3.89 1.47 -2.62
C ILE A 146 -4.30 0.01 -2.75
N ARG A 147 -4.10 -0.76 -1.67
CA ARG A 147 -4.36 -2.20 -1.63
C ARG A 147 -5.33 -2.56 -0.52
N ILE A 148 -6.18 -3.55 -0.79
CA ILE A 148 -7.20 -4.05 0.13
C ILE A 148 -6.84 -5.50 0.48
N GLY A 149 -6.92 -5.84 1.77
CA GLY A 149 -6.58 -7.15 2.31
C GLY A 149 -5.18 -7.21 2.91
N ASP A 150 -4.63 -8.41 3.00
CA ASP A 150 -3.31 -8.64 3.58
C ASP A 150 -2.22 -8.28 2.57
N LEU A 151 -1.24 -7.51 3.05
CA LEU A 151 -0.04 -7.20 2.27
C LEU A 151 0.91 -8.39 2.31
N LYS A 152 1.55 -8.68 1.17
CA LYS A 152 2.70 -9.58 1.12
C LYS A 152 3.95 -8.83 1.56
N ASP A 153 4.91 -9.54 2.13
CA ASP A 153 6.22 -8.99 2.44
C ASP A 153 6.85 -8.37 1.17
N SER A 154 7.26 -7.13 1.29
CA SER A 154 7.90 -6.38 0.22
C SER A 154 8.80 -5.29 0.82
N ASN A 155 9.71 -4.75 0.02
CA ASN A 155 10.57 -3.62 0.39
C ASN A 155 9.84 -2.27 0.34
N LEU A 156 8.53 -2.26 0.08
CA LEU A 156 7.72 -1.05 -0.01
C LEU A 156 7.24 -0.61 1.37
N HIS A 157 7.17 0.70 1.58
CA HIS A 157 6.56 1.26 2.77
C HIS A 157 5.04 1.25 2.64
N ALA A 158 4.36 0.67 3.62
CA ALA A 158 2.90 0.65 3.66
C ALA A 158 2.36 1.42 4.86
N ARG A 159 1.31 2.21 4.62
CA ARG A 159 0.56 2.92 5.66
C ARG A 159 -0.88 2.46 5.64
N LYS A 160 -1.39 2.04 6.79
CA LYS A 160 -2.80 1.69 6.92
C LYS A 160 -3.66 2.94 6.84
N LEU A 161 -4.58 2.98 5.87
CA LEU A 161 -5.55 4.06 5.68
C LEU A 161 -6.82 3.82 6.50
N GLY A 162 -7.25 2.55 6.61
CA GLY A 162 -8.47 2.21 7.31
C GLY A 162 -8.80 0.73 7.29
N GLN A 163 -10.05 0.44 7.62
CA GLN A 163 -10.63 -0.90 7.54
C GLN A 163 -12.06 -0.82 7.05
N SER A 164 -12.48 -1.79 6.24
CA SER A 164 -13.87 -1.96 5.83
C SER A 164 -14.44 -3.27 6.36
N LYS A 165 -15.71 -3.26 6.75
CA LYS A 165 -16.42 -4.49 7.15
C LYS A 165 -16.87 -5.24 5.89
N LEU A 166 -16.83 -6.57 5.97
CA LEU A 166 -17.45 -7.45 4.99
C LEU A 166 -18.91 -7.68 5.35
N LYS A 167 -19.79 -7.69 4.36
CA LYS A 167 -21.22 -7.92 4.52
C LYS A 167 -21.71 -8.92 3.48
N LEU A 168 -22.55 -9.86 3.93
CA LEU A 168 -23.35 -10.68 3.03
C LEU A 168 -24.54 -9.85 2.56
N VAL A 169 -24.71 -9.76 1.27
CA VAL A 169 -25.78 -8.93 0.66
C VAL A 169 -26.46 -9.64 -0.48
N ALA A 170 -27.70 -9.29 -0.69
CA ALA A 170 -28.51 -9.65 -1.85
C ALA A 170 -29.44 -8.49 -2.21
N SER A 171 -29.98 -8.48 -3.42
CA SER A 171 -31.05 -7.56 -3.78
C SER A 171 -32.41 -8.02 -3.19
N ALA A 172 -33.34 -7.10 -2.99
CA ALA A 172 -34.68 -7.43 -2.56
C ALA A 172 -35.41 -8.29 -3.63
N GLY A 173 -35.15 -8.03 -4.91
CA GLY A 173 -35.73 -8.80 -6.02
C GLY A 173 -35.34 -10.27 -6.00
N TYR A 174 -34.06 -10.56 -5.77
CA TYR A 174 -33.58 -11.93 -5.60
C TYR A 174 -34.25 -12.62 -4.41
N LEU A 175 -34.26 -11.99 -3.23
CA LEU A 175 -34.80 -12.60 -2.01
C LEU A 175 -36.28 -12.90 -2.08
N ASN A 176 -37.06 -12.11 -2.80
CA ASN A 176 -38.49 -12.34 -2.99
C ASN A 176 -38.80 -13.60 -3.82
N ASN A 177 -37.87 -14.03 -4.66
CA ASN A 177 -38.02 -15.18 -5.55
C ASN A 177 -37.18 -16.39 -5.12
N ALA A 178 -36.38 -16.27 -4.07
CA ALA A 178 -35.48 -17.31 -3.57
C ALA A 178 -36.08 -18.05 -2.36
N PRO A 179 -35.58 -19.24 -2.00
CA PRO A 179 -35.94 -19.92 -0.77
C PRO A 179 -35.70 -19.06 0.48
N PRO A 180 -36.34 -19.36 1.63
CA PRO A 180 -36.05 -18.63 2.88
C PRO A 180 -34.57 -18.71 3.29
N LEU A 181 -34.00 -17.58 3.72
CA LEU A 181 -32.62 -17.43 4.17
C LEU A 181 -32.61 -16.99 5.64
N GLN A 182 -32.54 -17.95 6.58
CA GLN A 182 -32.60 -17.67 8.02
C GLN A 182 -31.29 -17.99 8.73
N GLN A 183 -30.53 -18.93 8.23
CA GLN A 183 -29.26 -19.41 8.82
C GLN A 183 -28.21 -19.69 7.76
N VAL A 184 -26.96 -19.86 8.19
CA VAL A 184 -25.80 -20.05 7.29
C VAL A 184 -25.95 -21.27 6.37
N SER A 185 -26.53 -22.38 6.90
CA SER A 185 -26.73 -23.60 6.12
C SER A 185 -27.66 -23.41 4.92
N ASP A 186 -28.55 -22.42 4.96
CA ASP A 186 -29.51 -22.16 3.89
C ASP A 186 -28.81 -21.62 2.62
N LEU A 187 -27.59 -21.06 2.76
CA LEU A 187 -26.77 -20.59 1.64
C LEU A 187 -26.53 -21.68 0.59
N LYS A 188 -26.59 -22.96 0.96
CA LYS A 188 -26.48 -24.09 0.02
C LYS A 188 -27.62 -24.15 -1.02
N ASN A 189 -28.75 -23.53 -0.71
CA ASN A 189 -29.94 -23.50 -1.55
C ASN A 189 -30.07 -22.20 -2.35
N HIS A 190 -29.02 -21.35 -2.29
CA HIS A 190 -28.99 -20.05 -2.95
C HIS A 190 -27.88 -19.96 -3.99
N ASN A 191 -28.10 -19.16 -4.99
CA ASN A 191 -27.06 -18.78 -5.94
C ASN A 191 -26.04 -17.89 -5.23
N LEU A 192 -24.78 -18.29 -5.25
CA LEU A 192 -23.69 -17.52 -4.66
C LEU A 192 -22.82 -16.92 -5.75
N ILE A 193 -22.49 -15.65 -5.58
CA ILE A 193 -21.64 -14.91 -6.52
C ILE A 193 -20.27 -14.74 -5.88
N GLY A 194 -19.22 -15.23 -6.53
CA GLY A 194 -17.86 -15.19 -6.03
C GLY A 194 -16.86 -14.63 -7.02
N PHE A 195 -15.60 -14.64 -6.64
CA PHE A 195 -14.49 -14.25 -7.51
C PHE A 195 -14.04 -15.41 -8.39
N SER A 196 -13.53 -15.09 -9.58
CA SER A 196 -12.85 -16.05 -10.46
C SER A 196 -11.65 -16.65 -9.73
N GLU A 197 -11.44 -17.96 -9.88
CA GLU A 197 -10.39 -18.70 -9.21
C GLU A 197 -9.00 -18.53 -9.88
N PRO A 198 -7.93 -18.71 -9.09
CA PRO A 198 -7.90 -18.96 -7.65
C PRO A 198 -8.02 -17.67 -6.85
N ASN A 199 -8.99 -17.55 -5.92
CA ASN A 199 -9.18 -16.37 -5.11
C ASN A 199 -9.49 -16.68 -3.64
N LYS A 200 -8.67 -16.14 -2.73
CA LYS A 200 -8.86 -16.27 -1.28
C LYS A 200 -10.15 -15.60 -0.79
N LEU A 201 -10.68 -14.62 -1.52
CA LEU A 201 -11.93 -13.92 -1.17
C LEU A 201 -13.16 -14.82 -1.27
N ASN A 202 -13.06 -16.00 -1.89
CA ASN A 202 -14.09 -17.02 -1.90
C ASN A 202 -14.15 -17.81 -0.59
N GLN A 203 -13.19 -17.63 0.32
CA GLN A 203 -13.22 -18.19 1.66
C GLN A 203 -13.99 -17.25 2.59
N TRP A 204 -15.32 -17.32 2.53
CA TRP A 204 -16.16 -16.45 3.35
C TRP A 204 -15.95 -16.75 4.84
N PRO A 205 -15.66 -15.74 5.69
CA PRO A 205 -15.35 -15.92 7.09
C PRO A 205 -16.63 -16.18 7.93
N LEU A 206 -17.33 -17.24 7.60
CA LEU A 206 -18.56 -17.62 8.28
C LEU A 206 -18.27 -18.23 9.66
N LYS A 207 -19.18 -18.04 10.63
CA LYS A 207 -19.06 -18.63 11.97
C LYS A 207 -19.09 -20.17 11.96
N HIS A 208 -19.82 -20.74 11.02
CA HIS A 208 -19.88 -22.18 10.80
C HIS A 208 -19.21 -22.48 9.45
N GLU A 209 -18.33 -23.46 9.46
CA GLU A 209 -17.69 -23.92 8.22
C GLU A 209 -18.74 -24.48 7.28
N LEU A 210 -18.74 -23.98 6.07
CA LEU A 210 -19.64 -24.39 5.01
C LEU A 210 -18.83 -24.45 3.70
N SER A 211 -18.92 -25.59 3.02
CA SER A 211 -18.41 -25.66 1.64
C SER A 211 -19.35 -24.86 0.74
N LEU A 212 -18.84 -23.76 0.18
CA LEU A 212 -19.60 -22.89 -0.69
C LEU A 212 -19.36 -23.28 -2.16
N HIS A 213 -20.43 -23.31 -2.91
CA HIS A 213 -20.38 -23.42 -4.37
C HIS A 213 -20.78 -22.07 -4.96
N PHE A 214 -20.02 -21.59 -5.94
CA PHE A 214 -20.30 -20.31 -6.59
C PHE A 214 -20.76 -20.58 -8.01
N ASP A 215 -22.04 -20.34 -8.27
CA ASP A 215 -22.67 -20.54 -9.57
C ASP A 215 -22.25 -19.47 -10.58
N LEU A 216 -21.95 -18.27 -10.07
CA LEU A 216 -21.54 -17.12 -10.85
C LEU A 216 -20.24 -16.55 -10.31
N ARG A 217 -19.30 -16.26 -11.21
CA ARG A 217 -17.98 -15.75 -10.82
C ARG A 217 -17.57 -14.59 -11.70
N ALA A 218 -16.89 -13.61 -11.10
CA ALA A 218 -16.33 -12.47 -11.81
C ALA A 218 -14.93 -12.13 -11.27
N SER A 219 -14.13 -11.46 -12.08
CA SER A 219 -12.76 -11.07 -11.72
C SER A 219 -12.70 -9.80 -10.86
N SER A 220 -13.79 -9.01 -10.80
CA SER A 220 -13.84 -7.71 -10.14
C SER A 220 -14.95 -7.67 -9.11
N GLY A 221 -14.66 -7.08 -7.94
CA GLY A 221 -15.66 -6.84 -6.90
C GLY A 221 -16.81 -5.94 -7.38
N GLU A 222 -16.54 -4.99 -8.26
CA GLU A 222 -17.57 -4.13 -8.84
C GLU A 222 -18.53 -4.91 -9.75
N THR A 223 -18.01 -5.83 -10.55
CA THR A 223 -18.84 -6.73 -11.35
C THR A 223 -19.73 -7.61 -10.47
N ILE A 224 -19.17 -8.18 -9.39
CA ILE A 224 -19.94 -8.99 -8.41
C ILE A 224 -21.06 -8.14 -7.80
N ARG A 225 -20.77 -6.90 -7.41
CA ARG A 225 -21.77 -5.95 -6.89
C ARG A 225 -22.91 -5.73 -7.88
N HIS A 226 -22.61 -5.46 -9.14
CA HIS A 226 -23.63 -5.27 -10.18
C HIS A 226 -24.46 -6.52 -10.45
N LEU A 227 -23.84 -7.69 -10.46
CA LEU A 227 -24.57 -8.96 -10.59
C LEU A 227 -25.51 -9.18 -9.40
N CYS A 228 -25.10 -8.83 -8.20
CA CYS A 228 -25.92 -8.92 -7.00
C CYS A 228 -27.13 -7.96 -7.06
N ILE A 229 -26.93 -6.71 -7.52
CA ILE A 229 -28.01 -5.73 -7.77
C ILE A 229 -28.97 -6.22 -8.86
N ALA A 230 -28.48 -6.96 -9.86
CA ALA A 230 -29.26 -7.53 -10.96
C ALA A 230 -29.96 -8.85 -10.59
N ASP A 231 -30.21 -9.10 -9.32
CA ASP A 231 -30.96 -10.24 -8.79
C ASP A 231 -30.32 -11.62 -9.06
N GLN A 232 -28.99 -11.69 -9.26
CA GLN A 232 -28.33 -12.95 -9.61
C GLN A 232 -27.97 -13.84 -8.41
N GLY A 233 -27.98 -13.31 -7.17
CA GLY A 233 -27.65 -14.12 -5.99
C GLY A 233 -27.14 -13.32 -4.80
N ILE A 234 -26.46 -14.03 -3.91
CA ILE A 234 -25.86 -13.51 -2.67
C ILE A 234 -24.36 -13.34 -2.88
N ALA A 235 -23.81 -12.22 -2.41
CA ALA A 235 -22.37 -11.94 -2.45
C ALA A 235 -21.86 -11.49 -1.08
N LEU A 236 -20.55 -11.70 -0.84
CA LEU A 236 -19.81 -11.10 0.27
C LEU A 236 -19.01 -9.92 -0.26
N LEU A 237 -19.35 -8.70 0.19
CA LEU A 237 -18.79 -7.47 -0.33
C LEU A 237 -18.34 -6.53 0.80
N SER A 238 -17.34 -5.70 0.52
CA SER A 238 -16.87 -4.67 1.45
C SER A 238 -17.87 -3.54 1.60
N GLN A 239 -18.14 -3.14 2.83
CA GLN A 239 -19.12 -2.10 3.16
C GLN A 239 -18.85 -0.77 2.42
N PHE A 240 -17.58 -0.41 2.20
CA PHE A 240 -17.26 0.87 1.54
C PHE A 240 -17.80 0.95 0.11
N MET A 241 -17.91 -0.17 -0.60
CA MET A 241 -18.36 -0.20 -1.99
C MET A 241 -19.89 -0.33 -2.14
N ILE A 242 -20.58 -0.76 -1.08
CA ILE A 242 -22.03 -0.99 -1.10
C ILE A 242 -22.82 -0.05 -0.17
N ALA A 243 -22.15 0.94 0.43
CA ALA A 243 -22.78 1.83 1.40
C ALA A 243 -24.02 2.55 0.82
N GLU A 244 -23.90 3.04 -0.42
CA GLU A 244 -24.99 3.71 -1.13
C GLU A 244 -26.11 2.74 -1.51
N ASP A 245 -25.77 1.49 -1.89
CA ASP A 245 -26.80 0.48 -2.23
C ASP A 245 -27.60 0.05 -1.00
N LEU A 246 -26.94 -0.06 0.16
CA LEU A 246 -27.63 -0.32 1.42
C LEU A 246 -28.53 0.84 1.82
N ALA A 247 -28.07 2.09 1.68
CA ALA A 247 -28.85 3.28 2.00
C ALA A 247 -30.07 3.44 1.07
N SER A 248 -29.90 3.16 -0.21
CA SER A 248 -30.97 3.19 -1.24
C SER A 248 -31.82 1.94 -1.30
N LYS A 249 -31.50 0.92 -0.49
CA LYS A 249 -32.18 -0.40 -0.46
C LYS A 249 -32.10 -1.19 -1.79
N ARG A 250 -31.16 -0.88 -2.67
CA ARG A 250 -30.84 -1.71 -3.84
C ARG A 250 -30.27 -3.06 -3.41
N LEU A 251 -29.49 -3.04 -2.32
CA LEU A 251 -29.02 -4.22 -1.64
C LEU A 251 -29.48 -4.21 -0.19
N VAL A 252 -29.70 -5.37 0.37
CA VAL A 252 -29.99 -5.58 1.79
C VAL A 252 -28.98 -6.53 2.40
N GLU A 253 -28.58 -6.26 3.63
CA GLU A 253 -27.69 -7.14 4.38
C GLU A 253 -28.46 -8.40 4.81
N VAL A 254 -27.92 -9.56 4.49
CA VAL A 254 -28.47 -10.86 4.89
C VAL A 254 -27.57 -11.52 5.92
N LEU A 255 -28.12 -12.30 6.84
CA LEU A 255 -27.39 -13.01 7.87
C LEU A 255 -26.36 -12.15 8.63
N PRO A 256 -26.70 -10.97 9.17
CA PRO A 256 -25.74 -9.98 9.67
C PRO A 256 -24.87 -10.46 10.85
N LYS A 257 -25.30 -11.53 11.54
CA LYS A 257 -24.58 -12.11 12.69
C LYS A 257 -23.73 -13.34 12.32
N SER A 258 -23.68 -13.70 11.05
CA SER A 258 -23.10 -14.97 10.60
C SER A 258 -21.63 -14.91 10.23
N ILE A 259 -21.04 -13.71 10.13
CA ILE A 259 -19.63 -13.52 9.84
C ILE A 259 -18.82 -13.50 11.16
N LYS A 260 -17.63 -14.14 11.17
CA LYS A 260 -16.71 -14.14 12.32
C LYS A 260 -16.22 -12.72 12.61
N THR A 261 -16.30 -12.27 13.85
CA THR A 261 -15.95 -10.90 14.25
C THR A 261 -14.45 -10.58 14.03
N THR A 262 -13.59 -11.58 14.18
CA THR A 262 -12.13 -11.46 14.01
C THR A 262 -11.71 -11.25 12.55
N ASN A 263 -12.47 -11.77 11.57
CA ASN A 263 -12.15 -11.73 10.14
C ASN A 263 -13.18 -10.93 9.34
N ASN A 264 -13.96 -10.07 10.01
CA ASN A 264 -15.02 -9.28 9.39
C ASN A 264 -14.52 -7.93 8.82
N ARG A 265 -13.22 -7.73 8.73
CA ARG A 265 -12.66 -6.45 8.28
C ARG A 265 -11.51 -6.68 7.33
N GLU A 266 -11.55 -5.99 6.23
CA GLU A 266 -10.43 -5.86 5.31
C GLU A 266 -9.65 -4.60 5.63
N SER A 267 -8.33 -4.71 5.76
CA SER A 267 -7.46 -3.54 5.91
C SER A 267 -7.25 -2.86 4.55
N ILE A 268 -7.14 -1.56 4.56
CA ILE A 268 -6.87 -0.73 3.39
C ILE A 268 -5.55 -0.01 3.66
N TYR A 269 -4.62 -0.15 2.75
CA TYR A 269 -3.27 0.41 2.84
C TYR A 269 -2.98 1.33 1.69
#